data_effdca8b9f3be0abe67fa158ea6e3efe
#
_entry.id   effdca8b9f3be0abe67fa158ea6e3efe
#
_cell.length_a   1.000
_cell.length_b   1.000
_cell.length_c   1.000
_cell.angle_alpha   90.00
_cell.angle_beta   90.00
_cell.angle_gamma   90.00
#
_symmetry.space_group_name_H-M   'P 1'
#
loop_
_entity.id
_entity.type
_entity.pdbx_description
1 polymer ?
#
loop_
_entity_poly.entity_id
_entity_poly.type
_entity_poly.pdbx_seq_one_letter_code
_entity_poly.pdbx_strand_id
1 'polypeptide(L)'
;RCSFEVAAFDQGAHATYLGPSGSQVGKKESMADTARVLSGFYDGIEYRGFGQDIVETLARFASVPVWNGLTNEWHPTQMLADLLTMREHCDKPLARQTFAYLGDARFNMGNSLMVAAAMMGMDFRSVAPKALWTSDGVFATAQAIAARTGARISRTESVADGVRGCDYLYADVWVSMGEADGVWEERIRLLSPYRVTADVMALTGNPDCGFLHCLPSFHNRET
;
A
#
# COMPACT_ATOMS: atom_id res chain seq x y z
N ARG A 1 -3.61 13.63 -2.48
CA ARG A 1 -4.04 14.90 -3.06
C ARG A 1 -2.84 15.81 -3.31
N CYS A 2 -2.17 16.33 -2.27
CA CYS A 2 -1.09 17.30 -2.44
C CYS A 2 0.02 16.80 -3.38
N SER A 3 0.41 15.54 -3.30
CA SER A 3 1.44 14.96 -4.16
C SER A 3 1.09 15.02 -5.65
N PHE A 4 -0.16 14.76 -6.02
CA PHE A 4 -0.63 14.90 -7.41
C PHE A 4 -0.71 16.36 -7.85
N GLU A 5 -1.20 17.26 -6.98
CA GLU A 5 -1.26 18.70 -7.29
C GLU A 5 0.14 19.27 -7.55
N VAL A 6 1.10 18.96 -6.66
CA VAL A 6 2.49 19.43 -6.79
C VAL A 6 3.17 18.82 -8.01
N ALA A 7 3.06 17.51 -8.20
CA ALA A 7 3.66 16.83 -9.34
C ALA A 7 3.10 17.34 -10.68
N ALA A 8 1.78 17.58 -10.77
CA ALA A 8 1.17 18.18 -11.95
C ALA A 8 1.71 19.57 -12.21
N PHE A 9 1.77 20.41 -11.19
CA PHE A 9 2.29 21.78 -11.29
C PHE A 9 3.76 21.81 -11.75
N ASP A 10 4.62 20.97 -11.15
CA ASP A 10 6.05 20.87 -11.51
C ASP A 10 6.28 20.40 -12.95
N GLN A 11 5.32 19.68 -13.52
CA GLN A 11 5.35 19.23 -14.93
C GLN A 11 4.59 20.18 -15.87
N GLY A 12 4.15 21.37 -15.42
CA GLY A 12 3.43 22.34 -16.22
C GLY A 12 1.96 21.96 -16.49
N ALA A 13 1.42 21.03 -15.71
CA ALA A 13 0.03 20.60 -15.76
C ALA A 13 -0.80 21.24 -14.65
N HIS A 14 -2.11 20.95 -14.63
CA HIS A 14 -3.03 21.44 -13.62
C HIS A 14 -3.87 20.27 -13.06
N ALA A 15 -4.17 20.30 -11.76
CA ALA A 15 -5.02 19.30 -11.11
C ALA A 15 -6.26 19.97 -10.53
N THR A 16 -7.44 19.37 -10.73
CA THR A 16 -8.70 19.75 -10.09
C THR A 16 -9.09 18.69 -9.09
N TYR A 17 -9.30 19.07 -7.85
CA TYR A 17 -9.77 18.17 -6.80
C TYR A 17 -11.30 18.14 -6.73
N LEU A 18 -11.88 16.98 -6.99
CA LEU A 18 -13.29 16.70 -6.79
C LEU A 18 -13.49 15.97 -5.46
N GLY A 19 -13.87 16.71 -4.42
CA GLY A 19 -14.10 16.17 -3.08
C GLY A 19 -15.40 15.38 -2.97
N PRO A 20 -15.61 14.67 -1.85
CA PRO A 20 -16.80 13.84 -1.60
C PRO A 20 -18.06 14.67 -1.36
N SER A 21 -17.92 15.98 -1.11
CA SER A 21 -19.00 16.95 -0.96
C SER A 21 -19.05 17.90 -2.14
N GLY A 22 -20.24 18.36 -2.52
CA GLY A 22 -20.42 19.33 -3.60
C GLY A 22 -20.57 18.74 -5.01
N SER A 23 -20.47 17.40 -5.16
CA SER A 23 -20.74 16.71 -6.43
C SER A 23 -21.85 15.68 -6.30
N GLN A 24 -22.40 15.25 -7.43
CA GLN A 24 -23.40 14.18 -7.52
C GLN A 24 -22.77 12.81 -7.91
N VAL A 25 -21.46 12.76 -8.02
CA VAL A 25 -20.70 11.55 -8.35
C VAL A 25 -21.03 10.43 -7.36
N GLY A 26 -21.41 9.28 -7.87
CA GLY A 26 -21.78 8.11 -7.07
C GLY A 26 -23.13 8.21 -6.34
N LYS A 27 -23.91 9.27 -6.58
CA LYS A 27 -25.25 9.47 -5.99
C LYS A 27 -26.34 9.42 -7.06
N LYS A 28 -26.42 10.46 -7.89
CA LYS A 28 -27.39 10.58 -9.01
C LYS A 28 -26.75 10.30 -10.36
N GLU A 29 -25.44 10.22 -10.40
CA GLU A 29 -24.65 9.97 -11.60
C GLU A 29 -23.90 8.64 -11.47
N SER A 30 -23.97 7.80 -12.49
CA SER A 30 -23.21 6.54 -12.50
C SER A 30 -21.73 6.78 -12.68
N MET A 31 -20.90 5.92 -12.11
CA MET A 31 -19.44 6.03 -12.29
C MET A 31 -19.02 5.91 -13.77
N ALA A 32 -19.79 5.20 -14.58
CA ALA A 32 -19.57 5.10 -16.03
C ALA A 32 -19.82 6.43 -16.75
N ASP A 33 -20.86 7.16 -16.35
CA ASP A 33 -21.17 8.49 -16.94
C ASP A 33 -20.17 9.53 -16.43
N THR A 34 -19.84 9.50 -15.14
CA THR A 34 -18.75 10.31 -14.57
C THR A 34 -17.45 10.15 -15.35
N ALA A 35 -17.05 8.90 -15.66
CA ALA A 35 -15.85 8.61 -16.43
C ALA A 35 -15.87 9.27 -17.82
N ARG A 36 -17.01 9.15 -18.53
CA ARG A 36 -17.15 9.75 -19.87
C ARG A 36 -17.12 11.28 -19.84
N VAL A 37 -17.81 11.88 -18.87
CA VAL A 37 -17.85 13.34 -18.72
C VAL A 37 -16.48 13.90 -18.36
N LEU A 38 -15.81 13.31 -17.34
CA LEU A 38 -14.48 13.76 -16.91
C LEU A 38 -13.42 13.59 -18.01
N SER A 39 -13.54 12.55 -18.84
CA SER A 39 -12.66 12.36 -20.00
C SER A 39 -12.78 13.47 -21.06
N GLY A 40 -13.89 14.23 -21.06
CA GLY A 40 -14.06 15.39 -21.91
C GLY A 40 -13.41 16.66 -21.37
N PHE A 41 -13.08 16.69 -20.07
CA PHE A 41 -12.47 17.85 -19.42
C PHE A 41 -10.98 17.68 -19.13
N TYR A 42 -10.52 16.44 -18.88
CA TYR A 42 -9.20 16.17 -18.33
C TYR A 42 -8.45 15.15 -19.17
N ASP A 43 -7.13 15.23 -19.16
CA ASP A 43 -6.22 14.30 -19.83
C ASP A 43 -5.94 13.02 -19.01
N GLY A 44 -6.41 12.98 -17.76
CA GLY A 44 -6.28 11.82 -16.89
C GLY A 44 -7.11 11.98 -15.61
N ILE A 45 -7.42 10.86 -14.98
CA ILE A 45 -8.25 10.79 -13.77
C ILE A 45 -7.49 10.01 -12.69
N GLU A 46 -7.31 10.60 -11.52
CA GLU A 46 -6.85 9.88 -10.32
C GLU A 46 -8.03 9.62 -9.40
N TYR A 47 -8.19 8.38 -8.98
CA TYR A 47 -9.21 7.97 -8.04
C TYR A 47 -8.60 7.56 -6.71
N ARG A 48 -9.10 8.16 -5.61
CA ARG A 48 -8.85 7.71 -4.25
C ARG A 48 -10.18 7.53 -3.53
N GLY A 49 -10.49 6.32 -3.11
CA GLY A 49 -11.77 5.97 -2.50
C GLY A 49 -11.75 4.59 -1.84
N PHE A 50 -12.89 3.92 -1.79
CA PHE A 50 -13.04 2.65 -1.10
C PHE A 50 -13.02 1.45 -2.07
N GLY A 51 -14.00 1.36 -2.96
CA GLY A 51 -14.21 0.19 -3.80
C GLY A 51 -13.23 0.10 -4.98
N GLN A 52 -12.64 -1.06 -5.18
CA GLN A 52 -11.81 -1.35 -6.34
C GLN A 52 -12.65 -1.39 -7.63
N ASP A 53 -13.88 -1.88 -7.55
CA ASP A 53 -14.84 -1.89 -8.65
C ASP A 53 -15.15 -0.51 -9.22
N ILE A 54 -15.05 0.53 -8.37
CA ILE A 54 -15.27 1.93 -8.77
C ILE A 54 -14.13 2.39 -9.69
N VAL A 55 -12.88 2.22 -9.30
CA VAL A 55 -11.74 2.63 -10.13
C VAL A 55 -11.65 1.81 -11.42
N GLU A 56 -12.00 0.53 -11.37
CA GLU A 56 -12.06 -0.33 -12.56
C GLU A 56 -13.20 0.10 -13.51
N THR A 57 -14.34 0.52 -12.96
CA THR A 57 -15.44 1.10 -13.75
C THR A 57 -15.00 2.40 -14.40
N LEU A 58 -14.36 3.31 -13.65
CA LEU A 58 -13.78 4.53 -14.22
C LEU A 58 -12.83 4.20 -15.37
N ALA A 59 -11.89 3.28 -15.15
CA ALA A 59 -10.90 2.90 -16.16
C ALA A 59 -11.54 2.26 -17.41
N ARG A 60 -12.63 1.51 -17.25
CA ARG A 60 -13.34 0.88 -18.36
C ARG A 60 -14.05 1.88 -19.26
N PHE A 61 -14.61 2.95 -18.69
CA PHE A 61 -15.48 3.89 -19.42
C PHE A 61 -14.83 5.24 -19.72
N ALA A 62 -13.68 5.54 -19.13
CA ALA A 62 -12.88 6.70 -19.49
C ALA A 62 -12.18 6.49 -20.83
N SER A 63 -12.00 7.59 -21.60
CA SER A 63 -11.15 7.63 -22.80
C SER A 63 -9.73 8.17 -22.52
N VAL A 64 -9.45 8.46 -21.24
CA VAL A 64 -8.16 8.94 -20.73
C VAL A 64 -7.61 7.97 -19.69
N PRO A 65 -6.30 7.99 -19.39
CA PRO A 65 -5.73 7.18 -18.30
C PRO A 65 -6.41 7.39 -16.97
N VAL A 66 -6.59 6.29 -16.22
CA VAL A 66 -7.11 6.33 -14.85
C VAL A 66 -6.08 5.71 -13.91
N TRP A 67 -5.72 6.44 -12.86
CA TRP A 67 -4.78 5.98 -11.83
C TRP A 67 -5.53 5.65 -10.54
N ASN A 68 -5.18 4.51 -9.96
CA ASN A 68 -5.61 4.15 -8.62
C ASN A 68 -4.70 4.83 -7.58
N GLY A 69 -5.18 5.91 -6.98
CA GLY A 69 -4.50 6.59 -5.87
C GLY A 69 -4.60 5.82 -4.55
N LEU A 70 -5.73 5.16 -4.31
CA LEU A 70 -5.96 4.21 -3.20
C LEU A 70 -7.37 3.62 -3.31
N THR A 71 -7.46 2.32 -3.04
CA THR A 71 -8.71 1.61 -2.71
C THR A 71 -8.53 0.78 -1.43
N ASN A 72 -9.57 0.06 -0.99
CA ASN A 72 -9.44 -0.89 0.12
C ASN A 72 -8.48 -2.04 -0.21
N GLU A 73 -8.39 -2.41 -1.47
CA GLU A 73 -7.61 -3.55 -1.96
C GLU A 73 -6.19 -3.17 -2.39
N TRP A 74 -5.97 -1.94 -2.90
CA TRP A 74 -4.71 -1.55 -3.51
C TRP A 74 -4.33 -0.08 -3.25
N HIS A 75 -3.01 0.16 -3.14
CA HIS A 75 -2.43 1.50 -3.04
C HIS A 75 -1.16 1.62 -3.92
N PRO A 76 -1.28 1.52 -5.25
CA PRO A 76 -0.12 1.42 -6.14
C PRO A 76 0.74 2.69 -6.15
N THR A 77 0.17 3.87 -5.95
CA THR A 77 0.94 5.13 -5.91
C THR A 77 1.83 5.24 -4.68
N GLN A 78 1.45 4.63 -3.54
CA GLN A 78 2.32 4.51 -2.38
C GLN A 78 3.54 3.64 -2.68
N MET A 79 3.38 2.59 -3.47
CA MET A 79 4.49 1.72 -3.86
C MET A 79 5.57 2.47 -4.64
N LEU A 80 5.18 3.40 -5.50
CA LEU A 80 6.15 4.26 -6.22
C LEU A 80 6.95 5.13 -5.24
N ALA A 81 6.29 5.71 -4.24
CA ALA A 81 6.94 6.52 -3.22
C ALA A 81 7.89 5.68 -2.35
N ASP A 82 7.44 4.49 -1.90
CA ASP A 82 8.23 3.61 -1.05
C ASP A 82 9.47 3.07 -1.79
N LEU A 83 9.29 2.61 -3.03
CA LEU A 83 10.40 2.12 -3.86
C LEU A 83 11.42 3.22 -4.19
N LEU A 84 10.95 4.45 -4.41
CA LEU A 84 11.85 5.61 -4.60
C LEU A 84 12.64 5.86 -3.31
N THR A 85 11.96 5.93 -2.17
CA THR A 85 12.59 6.10 -0.86
C THR A 85 13.62 5.01 -0.56
N MET A 86 13.26 3.74 -0.79
CA MET A 86 14.18 2.62 -0.61
C MET A 86 15.42 2.73 -1.51
N ARG A 87 15.25 3.24 -2.73
CA ARG A 87 16.36 3.45 -3.67
C ARG A 87 17.24 4.63 -3.28
N GLU A 88 16.69 5.68 -2.69
CA GLU A 88 17.42 6.89 -2.29
C GLU A 88 18.21 6.68 -0.99
N HIS A 89 17.76 5.75 -0.13
CA HIS A 89 18.35 5.53 1.19
C HIS A 89 19.11 4.20 1.35
N CYS A 90 19.27 3.43 0.27
CA CYS A 90 20.02 2.18 0.29
C CYS A 90 20.79 2.00 -1.02
N ASP A 91 22.10 1.77 -0.93
CA ASP A 91 22.99 1.58 -2.08
C ASP A 91 22.75 0.24 -2.81
N LYS A 92 22.03 -0.70 -2.18
CA LYS A 92 21.69 -1.96 -2.82
C LYS A 92 20.64 -1.74 -3.92
N PRO A 93 20.78 -2.36 -5.10
CA PRO A 93 19.69 -2.42 -6.07
C PRO A 93 18.41 -2.99 -5.44
N LEU A 94 17.24 -2.50 -5.82
CA LEU A 94 15.95 -2.96 -5.27
C LEU A 94 15.83 -4.49 -5.26
N ALA A 95 16.24 -5.16 -6.33
CA ALA A 95 16.22 -6.63 -6.43
C ALA A 95 17.11 -7.36 -5.41
N ARG A 96 17.96 -6.65 -4.67
CA ARG A 96 18.80 -7.20 -3.59
C ARG A 96 18.39 -6.71 -2.21
N GLN A 97 17.37 -5.88 -2.13
CA GLN A 97 16.84 -5.41 -0.87
C GLN A 97 15.83 -6.41 -0.31
N THR A 98 15.87 -6.55 1.01
CA THR A 98 14.95 -7.38 1.78
C THR A 98 14.13 -6.48 2.68
N PHE A 99 12.81 -6.63 2.69
CA PHE A 99 11.97 -5.92 3.65
C PHE A 99 10.82 -6.75 4.17
N ALA A 100 10.39 -6.42 5.37
CA ALA A 100 9.27 -7.08 6.04
C ALA A 100 8.15 -6.09 6.33
N TYR A 101 6.91 -6.49 6.07
CA TYR A 101 5.72 -5.80 6.52
C TYR A 101 5.17 -6.47 7.77
N LEU A 102 5.03 -5.71 8.86
CA LEU A 102 4.53 -6.18 10.15
C LEU A 102 3.15 -5.57 10.43
N GLY A 103 2.12 -6.38 10.53
CA GLY A 103 0.76 -5.89 10.84
C GLY A 103 -0.34 -6.63 10.09
N ASP A 104 -1.50 -5.98 9.92
CA ASP A 104 -2.62 -6.54 9.17
C ASP A 104 -2.35 -6.46 7.65
N ALA A 105 -2.04 -7.59 7.05
CA ALA A 105 -1.67 -7.67 5.64
C ALA A 105 -2.85 -7.93 4.67
N ARG A 106 -4.09 -7.96 5.16
CA ARG A 106 -5.26 -8.33 4.35
C ARG A 106 -5.72 -7.24 3.39
N PHE A 107 -5.31 -5.99 3.61
CA PHE A 107 -5.78 -4.80 2.90
C PHE A 107 -4.73 -4.24 1.94
N ASN A 108 -5.00 -3.02 1.46
CA ASN A 108 -4.28 -2.38 0.37
C ASN A 108 -2.75 -2.36 0.54
N MET A 109 -2.23 -2.04 1.74
CA MET A 109 -0.77 -1.97 1.94
C MET A 109 -0.12 -3.34 1.86
N GLY A 110 -0.65 -4.35 2.57
CA GLY A 110 -0.12 -5.71 2.52
C GLY A 110 -0.15 -6.30 1.10
N ASN A 111 -1.26 -6.11 0.40
CA ASN A 111 -1.43 -6.56 -0.98
C ASN A 111 -0.46 -5.85 -1.94
N SER A 112 -0.40 -4.52 -1.87
CA SER A 112 0.40 -3.71 -2.79
C SER A 112 1.90 -3.91 -2.58
N LEU A 113 2.37 -3.92 -1.33
CA LEU A 113 3.78 -4.17 -1.00
C LEU A 113 4.24 -5.55 -1.50
N MET A 114 3.40 -6.59 -1.29
CA MET A 114 3.71 -7.93 -1.74
C MET A 114 3.84 -8.02 -3.26
N VAL A 115 2.91 -7.44 -4.00
CA VAL A 115 2.92 -7.46 -5.48
C VAL A 115 4.04 -6.59 -6.03
N ALA A 116 4.25 -5.38 -5.49
CA ALA A 116 5.33 -4.49 -5.90
C ALA A 116 6.71 -5.13 -5.68
N ALA A 117 6.94 -5.76 -4.52
CA ALA A 117 8.16 -6.51 -4.24
C ALA A 117 8.38 -7.64 -5.23
N ALA A 118 7.32 -8.40 -5.55
CA ALA A 118 7.38 -9.46 -6.54
C ALA A 118 7.76 -8.92 -7.93
N MET A 119 7.20 -7.78 -8.35
CA MET A 119 7.52 -7.14 -9.63
C MET A 119 8.97 -6.64 -9.70
N MET A 120 9.51 -6.15 -8.57
CA MET A 120 10.87 -5.59 -8.49
C MET A 120 11.96 -6.62 -8.18
N GLY A 121 11.61 -7.90 -8.05
CA GLY A 121 12.59 -8.96 -7.78
C GLY A 121 13.11 -8.99 -6.34
N MET A 122 12.42 -8.35 -5.38
CA MET A 122 12.86 -8.17 -4.00
C MET A 122 12.58 -9.41 -3.11
N ASP A 123 13.20 -9.45 -1.93
CA ASP A 123 12.81 -10.38 -0.85
C ASP A 123 11.78 -9.67 0.06
N PHE A 124 10.54 -10.14 0.01
CA PHE A 124 9.45 -9.60 0.82
C PHE A 124 8.89 -10.65 1.79
N ARG A 125 8.67 -10.23 3.02
CA ARG A 125 8.13 -11.07 4.08
C ARG A 125 6.95 -10.40 4.76
N SER A 126 5.77 -11.01 4.64
CA SER A 126 4.58 -10.60 5.39
C SER A 126 4.62 -11.27 6.76
N VAL A 127 4.79 -10.48 7.81
CA VAL A 127 4.97 -10.92 9.20
C VAL A 127 3.72 -10.56 9.99
N ALA A 128 2.83 -11.52 10.16
CA ALA A 128 1.51 -11.31 10.76
C ALA A 128 0.94 -12.63 11.30
N PRO A 129 -0.04 -12.59 12.22
CA PRO A 129 -0.85 -13.76 12.51
C PRO A 129 -1.47 -14.31 11.23
N LYS A 130 -1.55 -15.63 11.08
CA LYS A 130 -2.09 -16.29 9.89
C LYS A 130 -3.47 -15.77 9.48
N ALA A 131 -4.32 -15.43 10.44
CA ALA A 131 -5.65 -14.86 10.21
C ALA A 131 -5.63 -13.46 9.55
N LEU A 132 -4.49 -12.78 9.58
CA LEU A 132 -4.30 -11.43 9.03
C LEU A 132 -3.33 -11.40 7.82
N TRP A 133 -3.05 -12.55 7.21
CA TRP A 133 -2.29 -12.60 5.97
C TRP A 133 -3.10 -12.08 4.77
N THR A 134 -2.41 -11.65 3.74
CA THR A 134 -3.00 -11.42 2.41
C THR A 134 -3.77 -12.66 1.96
N SER A 135 -4.81 -12.48 1.15
CA SER A 135 -5.56 -13.60 0.59
C SER A 135 -4.67 -14.56 -0.20
N ASP A 136 -5.06 -15.82 -0.28
CA ASP A 136 -4.32 -16.81 -1.06
C ASP A 136 -4.29 -16.46 -2.55
N GLY A 137 -5.29 -15.75 -3.07
CA GLY A 137 -5.31 -15.25 -4.45
C GLY A 137 -4.23 -14.20 -4.71
N VAL A 138 -4.06 -13.22 -3.81
CA VAL A 138 -2.99 -12.22 -3.91
C VAL A 138 -1.62 -12.88 -3.76
N PHE A 139 -1.48 -13.79 -2.80
CA PHE A 139 -0.23 -14.51 -2.61
C PHE A 139 0.15 -15.35 -3.84
N ALA A 140 -0.78 -16.08 -4.43
CA ALA A 140 -0.55 -16.86 -5.65
C ALA A 140 -0.16 -15.95 -6.84
N THR A 141 -0.79 -14.79 -6.98
CA THR A 141 -0.43 -13.78 -7.98
C THR A 141 1.01 -13.30 -7.80
N ALA A 142 1.39 -12.95 -6.57
CA ALA A 142 2.74 -12.52 -6.24
C ALA A 142 3.77 -13.62 -6.50
N GLN A 143 3.47 -14.89 -6.17
CA GLN A 143 4.33 -16.03 -6.46
C GLN A 143 4.52 -16.26 -7.97
N ALA A 144 3.46 -16.11 -8.76
CA ALA A 144 3.55 -16.23 -10.23
C ALA A 144 4.43 -15.13 -10.85
N ILE A 145 4.38 -13.91 -10.30
CA ILE A 145 5.27 -12.81 -10.71
C ILE A 145 6.70 -13.12 -10.26
N ALA A 146 6.89 -13.54 -9.01
CA ALA A 146 8.19 -13.88 -8.43
C ALA A 146 8.94 -14.96 -9.20
N ALA A 147 8.23 -15.95 -9.73
CA ALA A 147 8.81 -16.99 -10.58
C ALA A 147 9.48 -16.43 -11.86
N ARG A 148 9.06 -15.24 -12.34
CA ARG A 148 9.63 -14.59 -13.52
C ARG A 148 10.71 -13.58 -13.18
N THR A 149 10.62 -12.93 -12.02
CA THR A 149 11.51 -11.83 -11.61
C THR A 149 12.65 -12.28 -10.72
N GLY A 150 12.55 -13.47 -10.13
CA GLY A 150 13.50 -13.98 -9.13
C GLY A 150 13.24 -13.47 -7.72
N ALA A 151 12.11 -12.78 -7.47
CA ALA A 151 11.72 -12.31 -6.14
C ALA A 151 11.50 -13.49 -5.18
N ARG A 152 11.65 -13.22 -3.89
CA ARG A 152 11.26 -14.15 -2.81
C ARG A 152 10.12 -13.55 -2.02
N ILE A 153 8.97 -14.21 -2.03
CA ILE A 153 7.76 -13.75 -1.37
C ILE A 153 7.36 -14.80 -0.32
N SER A 154 7.25 -14.39 0.93
CA SER A 154 6.90 -15.29 2.02
C SER A 154 5.92 -14.67 3.02
N ARG A 155 5.25 -15.55 3.78
CA ARG A 155 4.39 -15.20 4.91
C ARG A 155 4.85 -15.98 6.13
N THR A 156 4.95 -15.33 7.29
CA THR A 156 5.38 -15.97 8.54
C THR A 156 4.69 -15.35 9.75
N GLU A 157 4.51 -16.13 10.80
CA GLU A 157 4.06 -15.65 12.11
C GLU A 157 5.24 -15.36 13.04
N SER A 158 6.46 -15.80 12.70
CA SER A 158 7.68 -15.56 13.48
C SER A 158 8.25 -14.17 13.18
N VAL A 159 8.16 -13.24 14.13
CA VAL A 159 8.76 -11.90 14.00
C VAL A 159 10.27 -12.03 13.81
N ALA A 160 10.95 -12.82 14.66
CA ALA A 160 12.41 -12.94 14.62
C ALA A 160 12.94 -13.48 13.28
N ASP A 161 12.25 -14.46 12.67
CA ASP A 161 12.65 -14.99 11.36
C ASP A 161 12.27 -14.05 10.22
N GLY A 162 11.11 -13.40 10.35
CA GLY A 162 10.60 -12.49 9.35
C GLY A 162 11.46 -11.24 9.17
N VAL A 163 11.99 -10.67 10.26
CA VAL A 163 12.76 -9.43 10.20
C VAL A 163 14.25 -9.62 9.98
N ARG A 164 14.77 -10.83 10.15
CA ARG A 164 16.22 -11.10 10.09
C ARG A 164 16.83 -10.69 8.75
N GLY A 165 17.86 -9.83 8.81
CA GLY A 165 18.61 -9.36 7.65
C GLY A 165 17.83 -8.39 6.75
N CYS A 166 16.70 -7.83 7.21
CA CYS A 166 15.96 -6.84 6.46
C CYS A 166 16.72 -5.52 6.33
N ASP A 167 16.58 -4.90 5.17
CA ASP A 167 17.02 -3.52 4.92
C ASP A 167 15.97 -2.52 5.39
N TYR A 168 14.69 -2.93 5.37
CA TYR A 168 13.57 -2.12 5.86
C TYR A 168 12.53 -2.95 6.61
N LEU A 169 11.96 -2.34 7.66
CA LEU A 169 10.72 -2.80 8.26
C LEU A 169 9.61 -1.81 7.92
N TYR A 170 8.45 -2.31 7.59
CA TYR A 170 7.27 -1.52 7.23
C TYR A 170 6.11 -1.83 8.16
N ALA A 171 5.41 -0.82 8.65
CA ALA A 171 4.16 -0.97 9.37
C ALA A 171 3.10 0.00 8.83
N ASP A 172 1.85 -0.31 9.12
CA ASP A 172 0.69 0.53 8.85
C ASP A 172 -0.24 0.51 10.06
N VAL A 173 -1.31 1.30 10.00
CA VAL A 173 -2.36 1.28 11.03
C VAL A 173 -2.97 -0.11 11.18
N TRP A 174 -3.37 -0.45 12.40
CA TRP A 174 -3.92 -1.77 12.70
C TRP A 174 -5.39 -1.93 12.38
N VAL A 175 -6.09 -0.83 12.19
CA VAL A 175 -7.49 -0.80 11.75
C VAL A 175 -7.55 0.00 10.46
N SER A 176 -7.93 -0.67 9.38
CA SER A 176 -7.98 -0.09 8.05
C SER A 176 -9.23 0.77 7.83
N MET A 177 -9.19 1.63 6.81
CA MET A 177 -10.34 2.44 6.42
C MET A 177 -11.57 1.55 6.16
N GLY A 178 -12.71 1.96 6.72
CA GLY A 178 -13.99 1.26 6.55
C GLY A 178 -14.24 0.09 7.51
N GLU A 179 -13.28 -0.26 8.37
CA GLU A 179 -13.55 -1.20 9.49
C GLU A 179 -14.31 -0.48 10.62
N ALA A 180 -15.10 -1.23 11.38
CA ALA A 180 -15.83 -0.69 12.52
C ALA A 180 -14.89 -0.39 13.70
N ASP A 181 -15.19 0.67 14.47
CA ASP A 181 -14.39 1.05 15.63
C ASP A 181 -14.29 -0.06 16.72
N GLY A 182 -15.25 -0.97 16.78
CA GLY A 182 -15.27 -2.07 17.76
C GLY A 182 -14.18 -3.15 17.55
N VAL A 183 -13.41 -3.12 16.46
CA VAL A 183 -12.36 -4.13 16.21
C VAL A 183 -11.02 -3.82 16.90
N TRP A 184 -10.86 -2.63 17.50
CA TRP A 184 -9.59 -2.18 18.08
C TRP A 184 -9.02 -3.12 19.15
N GLU A 185 -9.84 -3.56 20.10
CA GLU A 185 -9.37 -4.44 21.18
C GLU A 185 -8.83 -5.76 20.66
N GLU A 186 -9.51 -6.36 19.70
CA GLU A 186 -9.05 -7.59 19.05
C GLU A 186 -7.75 -7.36 18.27
N ARG A 187 -7.65 -6.23 17.53
CA ARG A 187 -6.44 -5.88 16.78
C ARG A 187 -5.26 -5.66 17.71
N ILE A 188 -5.42 -4.92 18.79
CA ILE A 188 -4.37 -4.71 19.80
C ILE A 188 -3.88 -6.05 20.32
N ARG A 189 -4.78 -6.94 20.71
CA ARG A 189 -4.42 -8.26 21.23
C ARG A 189 -3.63 -9.09 20.20
N LEU A 190 -4.06 -9.09 18.95
CA LEU A 190 -3.45 -9.90 17.89
C LEU A 190 -2.13 -9.31 17.40
N LEU A 191 -2.03 -7.98 17.28
CA LEU A 191 -0.92 -7.30 16.62
C LEU A 191 0.12 -6.73 17.58
N SER A 192 -0.13 -6.67 18.89
CA SER A 192 0.89 -6.23 19.87
C SER A 192 2.23 -6.95 19.75
N PRO A 193 2.30 -8.27 19.47
CA PRO A 193 3.57 -8.97 19.26
C PRO A 193 4.30 -8.55 17.97
N TYR A 194 3.58 -7.94 17.03
CA TYR A 194 4.10 -7.53 15.71
C TYR A 194 4.41 -6.03 15.63
N ARG A 195 4.29 -5.32 16.74
CA ARG A 195 4.62 -3.89 16.81
C ARG A 195 6.10 -3.69 16.58
N VAL A 196 6.48 -2.81 15.64
CA VAL A 196 7.87 -2.44 15.41
C VAL A 196 8.38 -1.61 16.58
N THR A 197 9.27 -2.18 17.36
CA THR A 197 9.95 -1.57 18.51
C THR A 197 11.46 -1.55 18.27
N ALA A 198 12.22 -0.86 19.13
CA ALA A 198 13.67 -0.90 19.08
C ALA A 198 14.24 -2.34 19.15
N ASP A 199 13.61 -3.21 19.95
CA ASP A 199 13.99 -4.62 20.06
C ASP A 199 13.73 -5.37 18.74
N VAL A 200 12.60 -5.13 18.08
CA VAL A 200 12.29 -5.72 16.78
C VAL A 200 13.24 -5.20 15.70
N MET A 201 13.59 -3.92 15.71
CA MET A 201 14.63 -3.36 14.84
C MET A 201 15.98 -4.04 15.08
N ALA A 202 16.37 -4.25 16.32
CA ALA A 202 17.61 -4.95 16.67
C ALA A 202 17.64 -6.41 16.19
N LEU A 203 16.49 -7.11 16.16
CA LEU A 203 16.37 -8.48 15.64
C LEU A 203 16.72 -8.61 14.15
N THR A 204 16.71 -7.50 13.40
CA THR A 204 17.16 -7.53 11.99
C THR A 204 18.64 -7.89 11.88
N GLY A 205 19.44 -7.56 12.87
CA GLY A 205 20.90 -7.67 12.84
C GLY A 205 21.56 -6.69 11.85
N ASN A 206 20.79 -5.77 11.28
CA ASN A 206 21.25 -4.74 10.37
C ASN A 206 21.15 -3.36 11.05
N PRO A 207 22.28 -2.72 11.41
CA PRO A 207 22.28 -1.41 12.08
C PRO A 207 21.72 -0.29 11.19
N ASP A 208 21.73 -0.47 9.88
CA ASP A 208 21.26 0.50 8.89
C ASP A 208 19.80 0.21 8.45
N CYS A 209 19.10 -0.69 9.14
CA CYS A 209 17.72 -1.02 8.82
C CYS A 209 16.81 0.21 8.97
N GLY A 210 16.16 0.61 7.88
CA GLY A 210 15.18 1.70 7.88
C GLY A 210 13.81 1.24 8.36
N PHE A 211 13.01 2.20 8.88
CA PHE A 211 11.59 1.99 9.20
C PHE A 211 10.72 2.83 8.28
N LEU A 212 9.71 2.22 7.67
CA LEU A 212 8.77 2.86 6.74
C LEU A 212 7.34 2.78 7.26
N HIS A 213 6.56 3.80 6.98
CA HIS A 213 5.13 3.88 7.28
C HIS A 213 4.45 4.81 6.28
N CYS A 214 3.32 4.43 5.71
CA CYS A 214 2.60 5.24 4.71
C CYS A 214 1.92 6.48 5.30
N LEU A 215 1.84 6.60 6.62
CA LEU A 215 1.14 7.66 7.34
C LEU A 215 -0.37 7.76 6.98
N PRO A 216 -1.22 8.30 7.87
CA PRO A 216 -0.89 8.82 9.21
C PRO A 216 -0.54 7.72 10.21
N SER A 217 0.21 8.05 11.25
CA SER A 217 0.49 7.14 12.36
C SER A 217 0.23 7.82 13.69
N PHE A 218 -0.15 7.03 14.70
CA PHE A 218 -0.32 7.51 16.05
C PHE A 218 1.00 7.40 16.83
N HIS A 219 1.38 8.45 17.54
CA HIS A 219 2.64 8.52 18.30
C HIS A 219 2.43 8.67 19.80
N ASN A 220 1.21 8.60 20.28
CA ASN A 220 0.86 8.74 21.69
C ASN A 220 0.53 7.40 22.35
N ARG A 221 0.21 7.45 23.67
CA ARG A 221 -0.20 6.26 24.43
C ARG A 221 -1.72 6.04 24.46
N GLU A 222 -2.47 6.87 23.77
CA GLU A 222 -3.95 6.86 23.77
C GLU A 222 -4.53 5.96 22.68
N THR A 223 -3.66 5.46 21.82
CA THR A 223 -4.04 4.61 20.67
C THR A 223 -3.19 3.36 20.60
#